data_a82510337b399f51fb63047cd8ea5f51
#
_entry.id   a82510337b399f51fb63047cd8ea5f51
#
_cell.length_a   1.000
_cell.length_b   1.000
_cell.length_c   1.000
_cell.angle_alpha   90.00
_cell.angle_beta   90.00
_cell.angle_gamma   90.00
#
_symmetry.space_group_name_H-M   'P 1'
#
loop_
_entity.id
_entity.type
_entity.pdbx_description
1 polymer ?
#
loop_
_entity_poly.entity_id
_entity_poly.type
_entity_poly.pdbx_seq_one_letter_code
_entity_poly.pdbx_strand_id
1 'polypeptide(L)'
;VKNRDTLVMCVAATIAGFISFAARMMWWNSMFGGRNRNVHPGIMILVAITAPLAAFLLQMAVSRSREYHADATAAKLTNKPWALISALKKLEWENHRKPLDCGSPSNAAMCIVNPLRGGDFFINMFSTHPPMEKRIKELEKL
;
A
#
# COMPACT_ATOMS: atom_id res chain seq x y z
N VAL A 1 -4.21 -18.70 2.93
CA VAL A 1 -5.50 -18.68 3.61
C VAL A 1 -5.38 -18.81 5.13
N LYS A 2 -4.30 -19.42 5.66
CA LYS A 2 -4.07 -19.60 7.10
C LYS A 2 -3.97 -18.25 7.86
N ASN A 3 -3.47 -17.21 7.25
CA ASN A 3 -3.22 -15.92 7.87
C ASN A 3 -4.40 -14.92 7.79
N ARG A 4 -5.56 -15.33 7.28
CA ARG A 4 -6.77 -14.49 7.13
C ARG A 4 -6.48 -13.13 6.45
N ASP A 5 -5.60 -13.12 5.48
CA ASP A 5 -5.11 -11.91 4.81
C ASP A 5 -6.23 -11.05 4.24
N THR A 6 -7.24 -11.67 3.60
CA THR A 6 -8.41 -10.95 3.08
C THR A 6 -9.17 -10.24 4.19
N LEU A 7 -9.34 -10.90 5.35
CA LEU A 7 -10.02 -10.29 6.50
C LEU A 7 -9.23 -9.07 7.02
N VAL A 8 -7.91 -9.18 7.15
CA VAL A 8 -7.05 -8.07 7.60
C VAL A 8 -7.17 -6.89 6.64
N MET A 9 -7.15 -7.14 5.31
CA MET A 9 -7.34 -6.07 4.32
C MET A 9 -8.72 -5.45 4.36
N CYS A 10 -9.77 -6.24 4.52
CA CYS A 10 -11.13 -5.73 4.65
C CYS A 10 -11.27 -4.85 5.90
N VAL A 11 -10.73 -5.28 7.05
CA VAL A 11 -10.75 -4.49 8.28
C VAL A 11 -9.97 -3.18 8.10
N ALA A 12 -8.76 -3.23 7.54
CA ALA A 12 -7.95 -2.03 7.28
C ALA A 12 -8.66 -1.07 6.34
N ALA A 13 -9.27 -1.56 5.25
CA ALA A 13 -10.04 -0.76 4.31
C ALA A 13 -11.28 -0.14 4.96
N THR A 14 -11.98 -0.88 5.82
CA THR A 14 -13.15 -0.39 6.54
C THR A 14 -12.79 0.72 7.50
N ILE A 15 -11.72 0.55 8.29
CA ILE A 15 -11.23 1.58 9.23
C ILE A 15 -10.82 2.83 8.46
N ALA A 16 -10.04 2.69 7.39
CA ALA A 16 -9.62 3.81 6.56
C ALA A 16 -10.80 4.53 5.90
N GLY A 17 -11.79 3.78 5.42
CA GLY A 17 -13.04 4.33 4.88
C GLY A 17 -13.83 5.09 5.94
N PHE A 18 -13.93 4.55 7.15
CA PHE A 18 -14.61 5.22 8.26
C PHE A 18 -13.93 6.54 8.66
N ILE A 19 -12.59 6.54 8.76
CA ILE A 19 -11.81 7.76 9.06
C ILE A 19 -12.04 8.82 7.97
N SER A 20 -11.98 8.43 6.71
CA SER A 20 -12.20 9.33 5.57
C SER A 20 -13.63 9.87 5.54
N PHE A 21 -14.62 9.04 5.85
CA PHE A 21 -16.02 9.43 5.95
C PHE A 21 -16.25 10.41 7.11
N ALA A 22 -15.72 10.13 8.29
CA ALA A 22 -15.83 11.00 9.46
C ALA A 22 -15.20 12.38 9.18
N ALA A 23 -14.02 12.43 8.58
CA ALA A 23 -13.37 13.67 8.17
C ALA A 23 -14.23 14.48 7.19
N ARG A 24 -14.85 13.81 6.21
CA ARG A 24 -15.77 14.45 5.26
C ARG A 24 -17.03 14.97 5.94
N MET A 25 -17.62 14.20 6.85
CA MET A 25 -18.79 14.63 7.61
C MET A 25 -18.50 15.83 8.49
N MET A 26 -17.33 15.87 9.15
CA MET A 26 -16.90 17.03 9.92
C MET A 26 -16.76 18.26 9.02
N TRP A 27 -16.19 18.12 7.84
CA TRP A 27 -16.05 19.21 6.89
C TRP A 27 -17.41 19.74 6.41
N TRP A 28 -18.34 18.84 6.04
CA TRP A 28 -19.72 19.21 5.65
C TRP A 28 -20.47 19.90 6.77
N ASN A 29 -20.39 19.38 7.99
CA ASN A 29 -21.04 19.97 9.15
C ASN A 29 -20.50 21.38 9.47
N SER A 30 -19.22 21.60 9.24
CA SER A 30 -18.60 22.92 9.39
C SER A 30 -19.06 23.93 8.31
N MET A 31 -19.23 23.45 7.05
CA MET A 31 -19.68 24.33 5.96
C MET A 31 -21.16 24.68 6.03
N PHE A 32 -22.00 23.73 6.41
CA PHE A 32 -23.47 23.87 6.36
C PHE A 32 -24.14 23.90 7.74
N GLY A 33 -23.46 23.45 8.79
CA GLY A 33 -24.01 23.27 10.14
C GLY A 33 -23.97 24.50 11.05
N GLY A 34 -23.49 25.62 10.60
CA GLY A 34 -23.66 26.99 11.16
C GLY A 34 -23.34 27.25 12.64
N ARG A 35 -22.93 26.28 13.48
CA ARG A 35 -22.90 26.48 14.94
C ARG A 35 -21.65 26.07 15.70
N ASN A 36 -20.66 25.49 15.05
CA ASN A 36 -19.41 25.14 15.78
C ASN A 36 -18.31 26.17 15.48
N ARG A 37 -18.39 27.35 16.10
CA ARG A 37 -17.46 28.48 16.00
C ARG A 37 -16.09 28.22 16.62
N ASN A 38 -15.88 27.06 17.27
CA ASN A 38 -14.69 26.80 18.07
C ASN A 38 -13.54 26.16 17.32
N VAL A 39 -13.73 25.75 16.04
CA VAL A 39 -12.67 25.14 15.24
C VAL A 39 -12.29 26.08 14.10
N HIS A 40 -11.01 26.45 14.05
CA HIS A 40 -10.50 27.33 13.01
C HIS A 40 -10.66 26.66 11.61
N PRO A 41 -11.21 27.36 10.59
CA PRO A 41 -11.44 26.80 9.26
C PRO A 41 -10.20 26.12 8.65
N GLY A 42 -9.00 26.66 8.90
CA GLY A 42 -7.74 26.09 8.42
C GLY A 42 -7.45 24.69 9.00
N ILE A 43 -7.82 24.43 10.25
CA ILE A 43 -7.68 23.11 10.88
C ILE A 43 -8.61 22.10 10.20
N MET A 44 -9.83 22.51 9.88
CA MET A 44 -10.81 21.66 9.21
C MET A 44 -10.34 21.24 7.81
N ILE A 45 -9.80 22.19 7.04
CA ILE A 45 -9.22 21.90 5.71
C ILE A 45 -8.03 20.96 5.86
N LEU A 46 -7.16 21.21 6.82
CA LEU A 46 -6.00 20.34 7.07
C LEU A 46 -6.44 18.91 7.39
N VAL A 47 -7.40 18.70 8.28
CA VAL A 47 -7.93 17.38 8.63
C VAL A 47 -8.62 16.72 7.43
N ALA A 48 -9.40 17.47 6.64
CA ALA A 48 -10.08 16.94 5.47
C ALA A 48 -9.13 16.38 4.40
N ILE A 49 -7.93 16.96 4.31
CA ILE A 49 -6.90 16.51 3.35
C ILE A 49 -6.02 15.41 3.98
N THR A 50 -5.59 15.59 5.24
CA THR A 50 -4.62 14.67 5.85
C THR A 50 -5.22 13.34 6.27
N ALA A 51 -6.48 13.29 6.71
CA ALA A 51 -7.10 12.05 7.16
C ALA A 51 -7.27 11.01 6.04
N PRO A 52 -7.81 11.35 4.83
CA PRO A 52 -7.85 10.41 3.71
C PRO A 52 -6.46 9.97 3.26
N LEU A 53 -5.48 10.88 3.25
CA LEU A 53 -4.11 10.56 2.88
C LEU A 53 -3.47 9.58 3.87
N ALA A 54 -3.61 9.82 5.17
CA ALA A 54 -3.13 8.93 6.22
C ALA A 54 -3.78 7.54 6.14
N ALA A 55 -5.10 7.49 5.90
CA ALA A 55 -5.84 6.25 5.71
C ALA A 55 -5.33 5.45 4.49
N PHE A 56 -5.05 6.13 3.39
CA PHE A 56 -4.46 5.53 2.20
C PHE A 56 -3.06 4.97 2.46
N LEU A 57 -2.19 5.73 3.11
CA LEU A 57 -0.84 5.29 3.48
C LEU A 57 -0.86 4.08 4.42
N LEU A 58 -1.82 4.03 5.36
CA LEU A 58 -2.01 2.89 6.23
C LEU A 58 -2.38 1.63 5.44
N GLN A 59 -3.31 1.72 4.49
CA GLN A 59 -3.68 0.59 3.62
C GLN A 59 -2.46 0.06 2.85
N MET A 60 -1.64 0.96 2.32
CA MET A 60 -0.43 0.57 1.61
C MET A 60 0.60 -0.09 2.52
N ALA A 61 0.77 0.39 3.74
CA ALA A 61 1.66 -0.22 4.72
C ALA A 61 1.22 -1.65 5.08
N VAL A 62 -0.08 -1.86 5.27
CA VAL A 62 -0.66 -3.19 5.53
C VAL A 62 -0.45 -4.11 4.32
N SER A 63 -0.68 -3.63 3.10
CA SER A 63 -0.45 -4.40 1.87
C SER A 63 1.00 -4.87 1.76
N ARG A 64 1.95 -3.97 1.94
CA ARG A 64 3.39 -4.29 1.90
C ARG A 64 3.80 -5.29 2.98
N SER A 65 3.31 -5.13 4.20
CA SER A 65 3.58 -6.07 5.31
C SER A 65 3.14 -7.49 4.96
N ARG A 66 2.01 -7.63 4.28
CA ARG A 66 1.51 -8.95 3.84
C ARG A 66 2.40 -9.62 2.81
N GLU A 67 2.99 -8.85 1.89
CA GLU A 67 3.94 -9.41 0.93
C GLU A 67 5.20 -9.95 1.62
N TYR A 68 5.75 -9.23 2.59
CA TYR A 68 6.87 -9.75 3.38
C TYR A 68 6.49 -11.04 4.13
N HIS A 69 5.29 -11.11 4.71
CA HIS A 69 4.80 -12.33 5.36
C HIS A 69 4.59 -13.47 4.38
N ALA A 70 4.10 -13.20 3.18
CA ALA A 70 3.93 -14.20 2.14
C ALA A 70 5.28 -14.75 1.68
N ASP A 71 6.25 -13.88 1.44
CA ASP A 71 7.62 -14.26 1.05
C ASP A 71 8.27 -15.12 2.14
N ALA A 72 8.23 -14.69 3.39
CA ALA A 72 8.78 -15.44 4.52
C ALA A 72 8.10 -16.81 4.69
N THR A 73 6.78 -16.86 4.49
CA THR A 73 6.03 -18.12 4.57
C THR A 73 6.42 -19.05 3.42
N ALA A 74 6.52 -18.55 2.20
CA ALA A 74 6.94 -19.32 1.05
C ALA A 74 8.37 -19.86 1.21
N ALA A 75 9.30 -19.04 1.69
CA ALA A 75 10.67 -19.45 1.97
C ALA A 75 10.73 -20.58 3.02
N LYS A 76 9.95 -20.48 4.08
CA LYS A 76 9.87 -21.51 5.14
C LYS A 76 9.22 -22.80 4.65
N LEU A 77 8.14 -22.72 3.87
CA LEU A 77 7.44 -23.90 3.35
C LEU A 77 8.28 -24.67 2.33
N THR A 78 9.02 -23.95 1.49
CA THR A 78 9.87 -24.59 0.47
C THR A 78 11.24 -24.97 0.98
N ASN A 79 11.66 -24.44 2.13
CA ASN A 79 13.02 -24.55 2.67
C ASN A 79 14.11 -24.08 1.68
N LYS A 80 13.75 -23.18 0.75
CA LYS A 80 14.60 -22.70 -0.35
C LYS A 80 14.47 -21.18 -0.55
N PRO A 81 14.88 -20.35 0.43
CA PRO A 81 14.79 -18.90 0.29
C PRO A 81 15.56 -18.36 -0.93
N TRP A 82 16.72 -18.96 -1.24
CA TRP A 82 17.52 -18.61 -2.39
C TRP A 82 16.83 -18.77 -3.74
N ALA A 83 15.93 -19.76 -3.86
CA ALA A 83 15.15 -19.96 -5.09
C ALA A 83 14.13 -18.84 -5.30
N LEU A 84 13.48 -18.39 -4.21
CA LEU A 84 12.56 -17.25 -4.26
C LEU A 84 13.31 -15.94 -4.59
N ILE A 85 14.48 -15.71 -3.98
CA ILE A 85 15.34 -14.57 -4.28
C ILE A 85 15.73 -14.56 -5.76
N SER A 86 16.15 -15.70 -6.31
CA SER A 86 16.51 -15.82 -7.71
C SER A 86 15.33 -15.52 -8.63
N ALA A 87 14.14 -16.00 -8.30
CA ALA A 87 12.92 -15.72 -9.06
C ALA A 87 12.56 -14.23 -9.04
N LEU A 88 12.62 -13.58 -7.87
CA LEU A 88 12.35 -12.14 -7.73
C LEU A 88 13.36 -11.30 -8.54
N LYS A 89 14.65 -11.62 -8.47
CA LYS A 89 15.70 -10.95 -9.26
C LYS A 89 15.44 -11.09 -10.77
N LYS A 90 15.04 -12.28 -11.21
CA LYS A 90 14.73 -12.54 -12.62
C LYS A 90 13.51 -11.73 -13.08
N LEU A 91 12.44 -11.70 -12.28
CA LEU A 91 11.25 -10.91 -12.58
C LEU A 91 11.56 -9.41 -12.67
N GLU A 92 12.36 -8.89 -11.75
CA GLU A 92 12.77 -7.49 -11.76
C GLU A 92 13.57 -7.16 -13.03
N TRP A 93 14.54 -8.02 -13.38
CA TRP A 93 15.36 -7.86 -14.59
C TRP A 93 14.54 -7.90 -15.87
N GLU A 94 13.60 -8.85 -15.99
CA GLU A 94 12.70 -8.94 -17.15
C GLU A 94 11.76 -7.73 -17.24
N ASN A 95 11.24 -7.25 -16.13
CA ASN A 95 10.41 -6.05 -16.08
C ASN A 95 11.19 -4.78 -16.50
N HIS A 96 12.51 -4.73 -16.19
CA HIS A 96 13.36 -3.65 -16.68
C HIS A 96 13.58 -3.71 -18.20
N ARG A 97 13.69 -4.91 -18.78
CA ARG A 97 13.91 -5.09 -20.23
C ARG A 97 12.64 -4.90 -21.04
N LYS A 98 11.54 -5.44 -20.56
CA LYS A 98 10.23 -5.40 -21.21
C LYS A 98 9.17 -5.06 -20.18
N PRO A 99 8.97 -3.76 -19.89
CA PRO A 99 7.91 -3.35 -18.97
C PRO A 99 6.56 -3.85 -19.48
N LEU A 100 5.76 -4.43 -18.59
CA LEU A 100 4.38 -4.78 -18.89
C LEU A 100 3.59 -3.48 -19.10
N ASP A 101 2.96 -3.38 -20.26
CA ASP A 101 1.95 -2.33 -20.46
C ASP A 101 0.64 -2.81 -19.82
N CYS A 102 0.44 -2.42 -18.58
CA CYS A 102 -0.77 -2.79 -17.83
C CYS A 102 -1.99 -1.92 -18.19
N GLY A 103 -1.85 -0.99 -19.12
CA GLY A 103 -2.95 -0.13 -19.63
C GLY A 103 -3.56 0.81 -18.59
N SER A 104 -3.53 0.48 -17.30
CA SER A 104 -4.02 1.35 -16.22
C SER A 104 -3.30 1.11 -14.90
N PRO A 105 -3.22 2.13 -14.02
CA PRO A 105 -2.66 2.00 -12.67
C PRO A 105 -3.37 0.94 -11.80
N SER A 106 -4.66 0.72 -12.04
CA SER A 106 -5.44 -0.29 -11.33
C SER A 106 -4.97 -1.71 -11.63
N ASN A 107 -4.56 -1.98 -12.87
CA ASN A 107 -4.01 -3.27 -13.27
C ASN A 107 -2.59 -3.48 -12.73
N ALA A 108 -1.84 -2.41 -12.52
CA ALA A 108 -0.50 -2.46 -11.93
C ALA A 108 -0.50 -3.09 -10.52
N ALA A 109 -1.58 -2.93 -9.76
CA ALA A 109 -1.76 -3.54 -8.45
C ALA A 109 -1.87 -5.07 -8.48
N MET A 110 -2.15 -5.66 -9.63
CA MET A 110 -2.22 -7.12 -9.85
C MET A 110 -0.86 -7.73 -10.22
N CYS A 111 0.13 -6.90 -10.54
CA CYS A 111 1.45 -7.36 -10.95
C CYS A 111 2.32 -7.63 -9.72
N ILE A 112 3.13 -8.70 -9.76
CA ILE A 112 4.09 -9.03 -8.68
C ILE A 112 5.22 -7.99 -8.60
N VAL A 113 5.57 -7.41 -9.75
CA VAL A 113 6.55 -6.34 -9.89
C VAL A 113 5.83 -5.09 -10.36
N ASN A 114 6.10 -3.95 -9.74
CA ASN A 114 5.50 -2.69 -10.17
C ASN A 114 5.96 -2.35 -11.61
N PRO A 115 5.04 -2.32 -12.58
CA PRO A 115 5.37 -2.00 -13.97
C PRO A 115 5.61 -0.51 -14.20
N LEU A 116 5.19 0.35 -13.24
CA LEU A 116 5.38 1.79 -13.35
C LEU A 116 6.84 2.15 -13.09
N ARG A 117 7.50 2.67 -14.12
CA ARG A 117 8.86 3.16 -14.04
C ARG A 117 8.88 4.52 -13.36
N GLY A 118 9.65 4.61 -12.29
CA GLY A 118 9.99 5.89 -11.68
C GLY A 118 10.86 5.64 -10.46
N GLY A 119 12.10 6.13 -10.50
CA GLY A 119 12.99 6.18 -9.34
C GLY A 119 12.56 7.22 -8.31
N ASP A 120 11.43 7.88 -8.53
CA ASP A 120 10.94 8.95 -7.67
C ASP A 120 10.45 8.40 -6.34
N PHE A 121 10.91 9.03 -5.27
CA PHE A 121 10.49 8.73 -3.90
C PHE A 121 8.97 8.67 -3.76
N PHE A 122 8.24 9.54 -4.44
CA PHE A 122 6.78 9.58 -4.43
C PHE A 122 6.18 8.32 -5.05
N ILE A 123 6.68 7.85 -6.20
CA ILE A 123 6.16 6.63 -6.85
C ILE A 123 6.37 5.41 -5.93
N ASN A 124 7.53 5.31 -5.29
CA ASN A 124 7.80 4.24 -4.33
C ASN A 124 6.94 4.34 -3.07
N MET A 125 6.62 5.56 -2.61
CA MET A 125 5.75 5.76 -1.45
C MET A 125 4.30 5.37 -1.76
N PHE A 126 3.81 5.66 -2.96
CA PHE A 126 2.46 5.35 -3.41
C PHE A 126 2.32 4.00 -4.13
N SER A 127 3.41 3.22 -4.25
CA SER A 127 3.34 1.85 -4.77
C SER A 127 2.67 0.92 -3.76
N THR A 128 1.75 0.09 -4.24
CA THR A 128 1.12 -0.97 -3.43
C THR A 128 2.10 -2.09 -3.08
N HIS A 129 3.17 -2.26 -3.87
CA HIS A 129 4.19 -3.28 -3.69
C HIS A 129 5.45 -2.71 -3.03
N PRO A 130 6.09 -3.44 -2.11
CA PRO A 130 7.39 -3.05 -1.58
C PRO A 130 8.46 -3.14 -2.67
N PRO A 131 9.52 -2.30 -2.61
CA PRO A 131 10.66 -2.43 -3.51
C PRO A 131 11.28 -3.82 -3.46
N MET A 132 11.64 -4.38 -4.63
CA MET A 132 12.21 -5.73 -4.73
C MET A 132 13.49 -5.89 -3.90
N GLU A 133 14.34 -4.88 -3.88
CA GLU A 133 15.56 -4.88 -3.05
C GLU A 133 15.26 -5.11 -1.56
N LYS A 134 14.17 -4.53 -1.04
CA LYS A 134 13.79 -4.72 0.36
C LYS A 134 13.25 -6.13 0.62
N ARG A 135 12.46 -6.68 -0.33
CA ARG A 135 11.98 -8.07 -0.24
C ARG A 135 13.14 -9.06 -0.23
N ILE A 136 14.10 -8.87 -1.13
CA ILE A 136 15.31 -9.70 -1.21
C ILE A 136 16.10 -9.63 0.09
N LYS A 137 16.35 -8.41 0.63
CA LYS A 137 17.07 -8.24 1.90
C LYS A 137 16.39 -8.92 3.09
N GLU A 138 15.05 -8.92 3.14
CA GLU A 138 14.33 -9.64 4.20
C GLU A 138 14.42 -11.16 4.04
N LEU A 139 14.41 -11.67 2.80
CA LEU A 139 14.60 -13.10 2.52
C LEU A 139 16.03 -13.58 2.80
N GLU A 140 17.05 -12.73 2.61
CA GLU A 140 18.46 -13.03 2.91
C GLU A 140 18.74 -13.20 4.42
N LYS A 141 17.82 -12.74 5.29
CA LYS A 141 17.92 -12.90 6.75
C LYS A 141 17.35 -14.23 7.25
N LEU A 142 16.66 -14.99 6.41
CA LEU A 142 16.02 -16.26 6.74
C LEU A 142 16.94 -17.45 6.47
#